data_ce9729877606dbcc4b0087ff8510403e
#
_entry.id   ce9729877606dbcc4b0087ff8510403e
#
_cell.length_a   1.000
_cell.length_b   1.000
_cell.length_c   1.000
_cell.angle_alpha   90.00
_cell.angle_beta   90.00
_cell.angle_gamma   90.00
#
_symmetry.space_group_name_H-M   'P 1'
#
loop_
_entity.id
_entity.type
_entity.pdbx_description
1 polymer ?
#
loop_
_entity_poly.entity_id
_entity_poly.type
_entity_poly.pdbx_seq_one_letter_code
_entity_poly.pdbx_strand_id
1 'polypeptide(L)'
;MSDKKKARSPYYVITFIILALLALFFLFPLYWIVTGSVKEKSDIIIKSGEMVKWIPTTISWDNFIRLFKSKTELFGLAMPMAIRWLFNSVFISIVAMILTCITSSLAGYALAKKRFWGKGVIFSLFVCAMALPKQVILIPLMSEMSTLGLINSVWGSMFAVIFPVVGWPFGVFMMKQFSENIPVSLLEAARIDGAGELTTFINVAFPIIR
;
A
#
# COMPACT_ATOMS: atom_id res chain seq x y z
N MET A 1 16.06 -41.42 -31.17
CA MET A 1 15.54 -40.07 -31.36
C MET A 1 16.54 -39.12 -30.78
N SER A 2 17.27 -38.38 -31.63
CA SER A 2 18.37 -37.51 -31.23
C SER A 2 17.83 -36.19 -30.71
N ASP A 3 18.07 -35.94 -29.43
CA ASP A 3 17.75 -34.69 -28.74
C ASP A 3 18.76 -33.62 -29.21
N LYS A 4 18.42 -32.94 -30.30
CA LYS A 4 19.21 -31.80 -30.79
C LYS A 4 19.10 -30.70 -29.73
N LYS A 5 20.12 -30.55 -28.86
CA LYS A 5 20.34 -29.34 -28.06
C LYS A 5 20.27 -28.13 -29.01
N LYS A 6 19.13 -27.44 -29.05
CA LYS A 6 19.00 -26.15 -29.72
C LYS A 6 20.05 -25.23 -29.15
N ALA A 7 21.05 -24.88 -29.93
CA ALA A 7 22.04 -23.84 -29.57
C ALA A 7 21.24 -22.59 -29.18
N ARG A 8 21.40 -22.14 -27.92
CA ARG A 8 20.72 -20.94 -27.44
C ARG A 8 21.19 -19.77 -28.29
N SER A 9 20.26 -19.11 -28.98
CA SER A 9 20.55 -17.91 -29.78
C SER A 9 21.39 -16.93 -28.93
N PRO A 10 22.38 -16.22 -29.50
CA PRO A 10 23.17 -15.19 -28.82
C PRO A 10 22.30 -14.17 -28.08
N TYR A 11 21.13 -13.90 -28.61
CA TYR A 11 20.11 -13.05 -28.00
C TYR A 11 19.72 -13.53 -26.57
N TYR A 12 19.55 -14.84 -26.37
CA TYR A 12 19.21 -15.38 -25.05
C TYR A 12 20.35 -15.17 -24.03
N VAL A 13 21.59 -15.29 -24.47
CA VAL A 13 22.74 -15.10 -23.60
C VAL A 13 22.84 -13.63 -23.19
N ILE A 14 22.71 -12.72 -24.13
CA ILE A 14 22.75 -11.27 -23.86
C ILE A 14 21.61 -10.87 -22.93
N THR A 15 20.37 -11.31 -23.22
CA THR A 15 19.22 -11.03 -22.37
C THR A 15 19.39 -11.58 -20.96
N PHE A 16 19.91 -12.81 -20.83
CA PHE A 16 20.19 -13.41 -19.53
C PHE A 16 21.22 -12.61 -18.73
N ILE A 17 22.30 -12.17 -19.37
CA ILE A 17 23.35 -11.35 -18.71
C ILE A 17 22.75 -10.03 -18.23
N ILE A 18 21.97 -9.34 -19.07
CA ILE A 18 21.32 -8.08 -18.69
C ILE A 18 20.38 -8.29 -17.51
N LEU A 19 19.54 -9.32 -17.57
CA LEU A 19 18.60 -9.63 -16.49
C LEU A 19 19.32 -10.03 -15.19
N ALA A 20 20.42 -10.77 -15.29
CA ALA A 20 21.23 -11.14 -14.13
C ALA A 20 21.89 -9.92 -13.47
N LEU A 21 22.42 -9.00 -14.27
CA LEU A 21 22.99 -7.74 -13.76
C LEU A 21 21.92 -6.86 -13.09
N LEU A 22 20.74 -6.74 -13.72
CA LEU A 22 19.61 -6.04 -13.12
C LEU A 22 19.15 -6.70 -11.82
N ALA A 23 19.09 -8.03 -11.78
CA ALA A 23 18.73 -8.76 -10.56
C ALA A 23 19.74 -8.51 -9.43
N LEU A 24 21.03 -8.54 -9.71
CA LEU A 24 22.07 -8.21 -8.73
C LEU A 24 21.95 -6.77 -8.23
N PHE A 25 21.66 -5.83 -9.12
CA PHE A 25 21.43 -4.43 -8.75
C PHE A 25 20.22 -4.28 -7.81
N PHE A 26 19.09 -4.94 -8.10
CA PHE A 26 17.91 -4.91 -7.26
C PHE A 26 18.04 -5.71 -5.96
N LEU A 27 18.93 -6.71 -5.91
CA LEU A 27 19.24 -7.45 -4.68
C LEU A 27 20.13 -6.66 -3.72
N PHE A 28 20.84 -5.63 -4.20
CA PHE A 28 21.77 -4.85 -3.38
C PHE A 28 21.11 -4.20 -2.14
N PRO A 29 19.94 -3.52 -2.24
CA PRO A 29 19.27 -3.01 -1.05
C PRO A 29 18.88 -4.10 -0.03
N LEU A 30 18.48 -5.29 -0.51
CA LEU A 30 18.16 -6.42 0.37
C LEU A 30 19.40 -6.94 1.08
N TYR A 31 20.51 -7.07 0.34
CA TYR A 31 21.82 -7.40 0.92
C TYR A 31 22.19 -6.41 2.05
N TRP A 32 22.01 -5.10 1.81
CA TRP A 32 22.30 -4.08 2.79
C TRP A 32 21.44 -4.18 4.05
N ILE A 33 20.14 -4.44 3.89
CA ILE A 33 19.21 -4.63 5.01
C ILE A 33 19.60 -5.87 5.84
N VAL A 34 19.84 -6.99 5.17
CA VAL A 34 20.18 -8.25 5.84
C VAL A 34 21.51 -8.13 6.56
N THR A 35 22.56 -7.63 5.91
CA THR A 35 23.87 -7.46 6.56
C THR A 35 23.82 -6.39 7.65
N GLY A 36 23.08 -5.29 7.45
CA GLY A 36 22.89 -4.24 8.44
C GLY A 36 22.17 -4.72 9.70
N SER A 37 21.23 -5.67 9.57
CA SER A 37 20.49 -6.18 10.73
C SER A 37 21.38 -6.90 11.76
N VAL A 38 22.50 -7.48 11.31
CA VAL A 38 23.47 -8.21 12.17
C VAL A 38 24.77 -7.43 12.41
N LYS A 39 24.86 -6.17 11.93
CA LYS A 39 26.03 -5.29 12.20
C LYS A 39 25.95 -4.69 13.60
N GLU A 40 27.10 -4.50 14.21
CA GLU A 40 27.22 -3.64 15.37
C GLU A 40 26.98 -2.18 15.00
N LYS A 41 26.56 -1.37 15.99
CA LYS A 41 26.31 0.06 15.80
C LYS A 41 27.53 0.82 15.28
N SER A 42 28.74 0.39 15.67
CA SER A 42 30.04 0.88 15.19
C SER A 42 30.28 0.66 13.71
N ASP A 43 29.71 -0.40 13.11
CA ASP A 43 29.85 -0.72 11.70
C ASP A 43 28.84 0.02 10.81
N ILE A 44 27.77 0.56 11.42
CA ILE A 44 26.71 1.31 10.72
C ILE A 44 27.02 2.81 10.74
N ILE A 45 27.53 3.31 11.87
CA ILE A 45 27.86 4.73 12.02
C ILE A 45 29.26 4.97 11.43
N ILE A 46 29.28 5.57 10.26
CA ILE A 46 30.51 5.94 9.58
C ILE A 46 31.01 7.26 10.16
N LYS A 47 32.19 7.26 10.74
CA LYS A 47 32.87 8.49 11.18
C LYS A 47 33.55 9.17 9.98
N SER A 48 33.78 10.48 10.10
CA SER A 48 34.49 11.22 9.05
C SER A 48 35.86 10.59 8.76
N GLY A 49 36.06 10.22 7.48
CA GLY A 49 37.29 9.56 7.02
C GLY A 49 37.27 8.02 7.05
N GLU A 50 36.21 7.40 7.57
CA GLU A 50 36.08 5.92 7.53
C GLU A 50 35.34 5.46 6.28
N MET A 51 35.73 4.29 5.75
CA MET A 51 35.03 3.66 4.65
C MET A 51 33.79 2.89 5.12
N VAL A 52 32.78 2.81 4.25
CA VAL A 52 31.60 1.97 4.47
C VAL A 52 32.01 0.52 4.62
N LYS A 53 31.65 -0.09 5.72
CA LYS A 53 31.89 -1.52 5.95
C LYS A 53 30.76 -2.32 5.28
N TRP A 54 31.03 -2.88 4.13
CA TRP A 54 30.06 -3.65 3.35
C TRP A 54 29.69 -4.98 4.04
N ILE A 55 30.65 -5.63 4.66
CA ILE A 55 30.50 -6.89 5.39
C ILE A 55 30.57 -6.60 6.89
N PRO A 56 29.75 -7.24 7.74
CA PRO A 56 29.88 -7.11 9.19
C PRO A 56 31.29 -7.53 9.64
N THR A 57 31.95 -6.73 10.49
CA THR A 57 33.22 -7.14 11.13
C THR A 57 32.98 -8.23 12.16
N THR A 58 31.88 -8.14 12.88
CA THR A 58 31.36 -9.14 13.81
C THR A 58 29.88 -9.29 13.61
N ILE A 59 29.37 -10.53 13.72
CA ILE A 59 27.93 -10.80 13.67
C ILE A 59 27.36 -10.57 15.06
N SER A 60 26.51 -9.56 15.21
CA SER A 60 25.83 -9.22 16.47
C SER A 60 24.32 -9.46 16.36
N TRP A 61 23.76 -10.16 17.32
CA TRP A 61 22.34 -10.37 17.47
C TRP A 61 21.68 -9.32 18.39
N ASP A 62 22.44 -8.33 18.86
CA ASP A 62 21.96 -7.33 19.82
C ASP A 62 20.76 -6.53 19.31
N ASN A 63 20.72 -6.25 18.01
CA ASN A 63 19.59 -5.53 17.39
C ASN A 63 18.28 -6.31 17.57
N PHE A 64 18.30 -7.62 17.33
CA PHE A 64 17.14 -8.50 17.52
C PHE A 64 16.80 -8.65 19.00
N ILE A 65 17.80 -8.86 19.86
CA ILE A 65 17.60 -8.97 21.31
C ILE A 65 16.93 -7.70 21.85
N ARG A 66 17.38 -6.52 21.42
CA ARG A 66 16.78 -5.23 21.83
C ARG A 66 15.34 -5.10 21.39
N LEU A 67 14.99 -5.51 20.17
CA LEU A 67 13.62 -5.44 19.65
C LEU A 67 12.63 -6.24 20.50
N PHE A 68 13.06 -7.39 21.04
CA PHE A 68 12.20 -8.24 21.88
C PHE A 68 12.30 -7.94 23.36
N LYS A 69 13.45 -7.44 23.86
CA LYS A 69 13.62 -7.03 25.25
C LYS A 69 13.01 -5.67 25.56
N SER A 70 13.06 -4.72 24.61
CA SER A 70 12.46 -3.40 24.79
C SER A 70 10.95 -3.53 24.81
N LYS A 71 10.34 -3.21 25.95
CA LYS A 71 8.90 -3.24 26.15
C LYS A 71 8.30 -1.86 25.88
N THR A 72 7.09 -1.88 25.38
CA THR A 72 6.25 -0.71 25.15
C THR A 72 4.81 -1.06 25.51
N GLU A 73 4.02 -0.08 25.88
CA GLU A 73 2.62 -0.30 26.25
C GLU A 73 1.70 -0.11 25.03
N LEU A 74 0.80 -1.05 24.84
CA LEU A 74 -0.32 -0.96 23.91
C LEU A 74 -1.56 -1.47 24.65
N PHE A 75 -2.62 -0.65 24.74
CA PHE A 75 -3.85 -0.95 25.50
C PHE A 75 -3.60 -1.29 26.99
N GLY A 76 -2.60 -0.69 27.61
CA GLY A 76 -2.23 -1.03 29.00
C GLY A 76 -1.48 -2.36 29.15
N LEU A 77 -1.18 -3.05 28.05
CA LEU A 77 -0.42 -4.29 28.04
C LEU A 77 1.03 -4.00 27.65
N ALA A 78 1.98 -4.38 28.51
CA ALA A 78 3.40 -4.32 28.20
C ALA A 78 3.76 -5.42 27.21
N MET A 79 4.21 -5.05 26.01
CA MET A 79 4.60 -6.01 24.97
C MET A 79 5.94 -5.62 24.33
N PRO A 80 6.64 -6.59 23.70
CA PRO A 80 7.84 -6.29 22.93
C PRO A 80 7.58 -5.26 21.83
N MET A 81 8.52 -4.35 21.62
CA MET A 81 8.42 -3.27 20.63
C MET A 81 8.19 -3.82 19.20
N ALA A 82 8.86 -4.92 18.85
CA ALA A 82 8.69 -5.57 17.56
C ALA A 82 7.23 -6.02 17.30
N ILE A 83 6.59 -6.60 18.34
CA ILE A 83 5.19 -7.06 18.23
C ILE A 83 4.24 -5.86 18.06
N ARG A 84 4.47 -4.78 18.81
CA ARG A 84 3.68 -3.56 18.67
C ARG A 84 3.79 -2.98 17.26
N TRP A 85 4.98 -2.89 16.71
CA TRP A 85 5.18 -2.36 15.35
C TRP A 85 4.48 -3.23 14.29
N LEU A 86 4.60 -4.54 14.43
CA LEU A 86 3.89 -5.48 13.55
C LEU A 86 2.38 -5.30 13.64
N PHE A 87 1.83 -5.24 14.87
CA PHE A 87 0.42 -4.98 15.09
C PHE A 87 -0.05 -3.68 14.45
N ASN A 88 0.67 -2.57 14.68
CA ASN A 88 0.35 -1.28 14.09
C ASN A 88 0.31 -1.35 12.56
N SER A 89 1.33 -1.96 11.94
CA SER A 89 1.40 -2.10 10.49
C SER A 89 0.23 -2.93 9.94
N VAL A 90 -0.06 -4.08 10.56
CA VAL A 90 -1.16 -4.96 10.16
C VAL A 90 -2.51 -4.26 10.34
N PHE A 91 -2.73 -3.62 11.48
CA PHE A 91 -3.97 -2.89 11.77
C PHE A 91 -4.21 -1.76 10.76
N ILE A 92 -3.22 -0.88 10.58
CA ILE A 92 -3.31 0.25 9.64
C ILE A 92 -3.58 -0.27 8.22
N SER A 93 -2.84 -1.30 7.78
CA SER A 93 -2.99 -1.85 6.43
C SER A 93 -4.36 -2.46 6.20
N ILE A 94 -4.86 -3.27 7.13
CA ILE A 94 -6.18 -3.91 6.99
C ILE A 94 -7.29 -2.88 7.01
N VAL A 95 -7.28 -1.96 7.97
CA VAL A 95 -8.35 -0.95 8.09
C VAL A 95 -8.33 0.00 6.89
N ALA A 96 -7.16 0.49 6.48
CA ALA A 96 -7.01 1.32 5.29
C ALA A 96 -7.50 0.60 4.02
N MET A 97 -7.12 -0.68 3.84
CA MET A 97 -7.56 -1.49 2.71
C MET A 97 -9.09 -1.62 2.67
N ILE A 98 -9.71 -2.03 3.78
CA ILE A 98 -11.16 -2.22 3.85
C ILE A 98 -11.90 -0.91 3.54
N LEU A 99 -11.51 0.18 4.20
CA LEU A 99 -12.15 1.49 3.99
C LEU A 99 -11.96 1.99 2.56
N THR A 100 -10.74 1.86 2.01
CA THR A 100 -10.45 2.26 0.63
C THR A 100 -11.25 1.44 -0.38
N CYS A 101 -11.34 0.12 -0.20
CA CYS A 101 -12.13 -0.75 -1.07
C CYS A 101 -13.62 -0.38 -1.03
N ILE A 102 -14.18 -0.19 0.17
CA ILE A 102 -15.60 0.19 0.33
C ILE A 102 -15.87 1.55 -0.33
N THR A 103 -15.09 2.56 0.02
CA THR A 103 -15.33 3.93 -0.49
C THR A 103 -15.10 4.01 -1.99
N SER A 104 -14.05 3.39 -2.51
CA SER A 104 -13.76 3.38 -3.95
C SER A 104 -14.83 2.62 -4.75
N SER A 105 -15.31 1.48 -4.24
CA SER A 105 -16.36 0.70 -4.91
C SER A 105 -17.68 1.45 -4.95
N LEU A 106 -18.10 2.04 -3.83
CA LEU A 106 -19.33 2.83 -3.76
C LEU A 106 -19.28 4.08 -4.64
N ALA A 107 -18.17 4.84 -4.54
CA ALA A 107 -17.99 6.06 -5.34
C ALA A 107 -17.87 5.73 -6.84
N GLY A 108 -17.11 4.71 -7.19
CA GLY A 108 -16.96 4.27 -8.58
C GLY A 108 -18.29 3.81 -9.19
N TYR A 109 -19.05 2.99 -8.45
CA TYR A 109 -20.39 2.56 -8.89
C TYR A 109 -21.35 3.75 -9.04
N ALA A 110 -21.40 4.66 -8.07
CA ALA A 110 -22.23 5.85 -8.16
C ALA A 110 -21.85 6.72 -9.37
N LEU A 111 -20.56 6.95 -9.59
CA LEU A 111 -20.04 7.69 -10.74
C LEU A 111 -20.24 6.95 -12.07
N ALA A 112 -20.36 5.65 -12.11
CA ALA A 112 -20.66 4.90 -13.32
C ALA A 112 -22.17 4.86 -13.63
N LYS A 113 -22.98 4.41 -12.68
CA LYS A 113 -24.38 3.99 -12.89
C LYS A 113 -25.45 4.97 -12.47
N LYS A 114 -25.10 5.97 -11.64
CA LYS A 114 -26.09 6.95 -11.17
C LYS A 114 -26.09 8.22 -12.01
N ARG A 115 -27.24 8.88 -12.07
CA ARG A 115 -27.41 10.19 -12.72
C ARG A 115 -27.62 11.22 -11.62
N PHE A 116 -26.71 12.16 -11.50
CA PHE A 116 -26.82 13.30 -10.58
C PHE A 116 -26.08 14.50 -11.15
N TRP A 117 -26.47 15.68 -10.72
CA TRP A 117 -25.85 16.93 -11.13
C TRP A 117 -24.40 17.01 -10.62
N GLY A 118 -23.49 17.53 -11.46
CA GLY A 118 -22.07 17.67 -11.07
C GLY A 118 -21.23 16.39 -11.19
N LYS A 119 -21.81 15.25 -11.60
CA LYS A 119 -21.09 13.98 -11.76
C LYS A 119 -19.76 14.10 -12.54
N GLY A 120 -19.78 14.82 -13.67
CA GLY A 120 -18.59 15.03 -14.51
C GLY A 120 -17.52 15.84 -13.78
N VAL A 121 -17.93 16.90 -13.08
CA VAL A 121 -17.00 17.74 -12.30
C VAL A 121 -16.33 16.92 -11.18
N ILE A 122 -17.12 16.17 -10.41
CA ILE A 122 -16.61 15.32 -9.34
C ILE A 122 -15.60 14.30 -9.90
N PHE A 123 -15.93 13.64 -10.99
CA PHE A 123 -15.03 12.69 -11.62
C PHE A 123 -13.74 13.36 -12.11
N SER A 124 -13.84 14.53 -12.74
CA SER A 124 -12.66 15.30 -13.15
C SER A 124 -11.78 15.69 -11.97
N LEU A 125 -12.35 16.04 -10.82
CA LEU A 125 -11.57 16.32 -9.61
C LEU A 125 -10.80 15.09 -9.13
N PHE A 126 -11.40 13.88 -9.15
CA PHE A 126 -10.66 12.65 -8.85
C PHE A 126 -9.49 12.43 -9.81
N VAL A 127 -9.71 12.62 -11.11
CA VAL A 127 -8.65 12.47 -12.13
C VAL A 127 -7.54 13.50 -11.92
N CYS A 128 -7.88 14.76 -11.68
CA CYS A 128 -6.90 15.81 -11.38
C CYS A 128 -6.11 15.51 -10.09
N ALA A 129 -6.77 14.99 -9.07
CA ALA A 129 -6.12 14.63 -7.81
C ALA A 129 -5.06 13.51 -7.98
N MET A 130 -5.21 12.64 -8.98
CA MET A 130 -4.19 11.63 -9.30
C MET A 130 -2.87 12.24 -9.81
N ALA A 131 -2.92 13.41 -10.42
CA ALA A 131 -1.75 14.09 -10.93
C ALA A 131 -0.96 14.84 -9.84
N LEU A 132 -1.53 15.02 -8.65
CA LEU A 132 -0.86 15.72 -7.55
C LEU A 132 0.24 14.83 -6.92
N PRO A 133 1.49 15.30 -6.84
CA PRO A 133 2.54 14.58 -6.14
C PRO A 133 2.20 14.48 -4.65
N LYS A 134 2.22 13.26 -4.10
CA LYS A 134 1.92 13.04 -2.68
C LYS A 134 2.84 13.83 -1.74
N GLN A 135 4.07 14.08 -2.16
CA GLN A 135 5.06 14.83 -1.39
C GLN A 135 4.62 16.27 -1.11
N VAL A 136 3.92 16.92 -2.05
CA VAL A 136 3.42 18.30 -1.91
C VAL A 136 2.33 18.37 -0.85
N ILE A 137 1.53 17.32 -0.71
CA ILE A 137 0.39 17.27 0.22
C ILE A 137 0.86 16.92 1.64
N LEU A 138 2.04 16.34 1.81
CA LEU A 138 2.48 15.78 3.08
C LEU A 138 2.52 16.80 4.22
N ILE A 139 3.10 18.00 3.98
CA ILE A 139 3.23 19.05 5.01
C ILE A 139 1.86 19.63 5.41
N PRO A 140 0.99 20.06 4.46
CA PRO A 140 -0.37 20.47 4.79
C PRO A 140 -1.16 19.40 5.54
N LEU A 141 -1.03 18.14 5.11
CA LEU A 141 -1.71 17.01 5.75
C LEU A 141 -1.29 16.81 7.20
N MET A 142 0.01 16.88 7.49
CA MET A 142 0.52 16.80 8.88
C MET A 142 -0.03 17.92 9.75
N SER A 143 -0.10 19.15 9.23
CA SER A 143 -0.70 20.28 9.92
C SER A 143 -2.17 20.04 10.23
N GLU A 144 -2.94 19.53 9.26
CA GLU A 144 -4.35 19.20 9.42
C GLU A 144 -4.58 18.12 10.48
N MET A 145 -3.84 17.01 10.42
CA MET A 145 -3.91 15.92 11.40
C MET A 145 -3.54 16.40 12.81
N SER A 146 -2.59 17.34 12.91
CA SER A 146 -2.22 17.99 14.18
C SER A 146 -3.37 18.85 14.71
N THR A 147 -3.97 19.68 13.87
CA THR A 147 -5.09 20.57 14.24
C THR A 147 -6.32 19.76 14.70
N LEU A 148 -6.57 18.61 14.05
CA LEU A 148 -7.62 17.66 14.44
C LEU A 148 -7.27 16.88 15.72
N GLY A 149 -6.09 17.09 16.31
CA GLY A 149 -5.64 16.42 17.54
C GLY A 149 -5.33 14.93 17.35
N LEU A 150 -5.30 14.43 16.11
CA LEU A 150 -5.13 12.99 15.82
C LEU A 150 -3.72 12.50 16.15
N ILE A 151 -2.70 13.37 16.13
CA ILE A 151 -1.32 12.96 16.43
C ILE A 151 -1.03 12.84 17.93
N ASN A 152 -1.97 13.23 18.82
CA ASN A 152 -1.75 13.29 20.26
C ASN A 152 -2.00 11.96 20.99
N SER A 153 -2.46 10.94 20.28
CA SER A 153 -2.73 9.61 20.86
C SER A 153 -2.30 8.50 19.91
N VAL A 154 -2.10 7.30 20.44
CA VAL A 154 -1.73 6.11 19.63
C VAL A 154 -2.80 5.82 18.58
N TRP A 155 -4.06 5.81 18.98
CA TRP A 155 -5.19 5.58 18.05
C TRP A 155 -5.34 6.71 17.03
N GLY A 156 -5.27 7.96 17.51
CA GLY A 156 -5.33 9.11 16.63
C GLY A 156 -4.25 9.06 15.56
N SER A 157 -3.02 8.74 15.94
CA SER A 157 -1.90 8.62 15.00
C SER A 157 -2.13 7.51 13.95
N MET A 158 -2.74 6.37 14.33
CA MET A 158 -3.12 5.34 13.36
C MET A 158 -4.15 5.84 12.36
N PHE A 159 -5.19 6.53 12.84
CA PHE A 159 -6.23 7.11 11.96
C PHE A 159 -5.70 8.27 11.13
N ALA A 160 -4.73 9.05 11.64
CA ALA A 160 -4.05 10.10 10.87
C ALA A 160 -3.34 9.54 9.62
N VAL A 161 -2.89 8.29 9.66
CA VAL A 161 -2.30 7.59 8.51
C VAL A 161 -3.37 6.97 7.61
N ILE A 162 -4.47 6.48 8.19
CA ILE A 162 -5.54 5.77 7.46
C ILE A 162 -6.40 6.76 6.66
N PHE A 163 -6.90 7.84 7.26
CA PHE A 163 -7.87 8.75 6.63
C PHE A 163 -7.41 9.34 5.29
N PRO A 164 -6.15 9.75 5.10
CA PRO A 164 -5.70 10.32 3.83
C PRO A 164 -5.70 9.35 2.65
N VAL A 165 -5.73 8.05 2.90
CA VAL A 165 -5.77 7.03 1.84
C VAL A 165 -7.18 6.53 1.56
N VAL A 166 -8.15 6.82 2.43
CA VAL A 166 -9.57 6.51 2.22
C VAL A 166 -10.11 7.39 1.09
N GLY A 167 -10.80 6.79 0.12
CA GLY A 167 -11.26 7.54 -1.07
C GLY A 167 -10.16 7.78 -2.11
N TRP A 168 -9.16 6.92 -2.15
CA TRP A 168 -8.03 6.99 -3.07
C TRP A 168 -8.48 7.21 -4.52
N PRO A 169 -8.05 8.32 -5.17
CA PRO A 169 -8.56 8.72 -6.48
C PRO A 169 -8.42 7.65 -7.57
N PHE A 170 -7.28 6.96 -7.62
CA PHE A 170 -7.06 5.87 -8.55
C PHE A 170 -8.01 4.69 -8.30
N GLY A 171 -8.29 4.36 -7.03
CA GLY A 171 -9.27 3.33 -6.68
C GLY A 171 -10.67 3.68 -7.20
N VAL A 172 -11.12 4.92 -7.00
CA VAL A 172 -12.41 5.41 -7.51
C VAL A 172 -12.44 5.36 -9.04
N PHE A 173 -11.38 5.80 -9.69
CA PHE A 173 -11.25 5.74 -11.15
C PHE A 173 -11.37 4.30 -11.68
N MET A 174 -10.60 3.37 -11.12
CA MET A 174 -10.63 1.97 -11.50
C MET A 174 -12.02 1.36 -11.31
N MET A 175 -12.61 1.55 -10.13
CA MET A 175 -13.94 1.00 -9.82
C MET A 175 -15.04 1.58 -10.71
N LYS A 176 -14.90 2.85 -11.13
CA LYS A 176 -15.81 3.44 -12.12
C LYS A 176 -15.69 2.74 -13.46
N GLN A 177 -14.47 2.51 -13.96
CA GLN A 177 -14.24 1.82 -15.24
C GLN A 177 -14.82 0.40 -15.23
N PHE A 178 -14.58 -0.36 -14.16
CA PHE A 178 -15.18 -1.70 -14.02
C PHE A 178 -16.71 -1.65 -13.92
N SER A 179 -17.25 -0.70 -13.15
CA SER A 179 -18.69 -0.55 -12.99
C SER A 179 -19.38 -0.16 -14.32
N GLU A 180 -18.73 0.55 -15.22
CA GLU A 180 -19.30 0.89 -16.54
C GLU A 180 -19.69 -0.33 -17.37
N ASN A 181 -18.98 -1.44 -17.20
CA ASN A 181 -19.22 -2.68 -17.93
C ASN A 181 -20.42 -3.49 -17.38
N ILE A 182 -21.00 -3.16 -16.24
CA ILE A 182 -22.16 -3.86 -15.70
C ILE A 182 -23.35 -3.61 -16.61
N PRO A 183 -24.05 -4.65 -17.12
CA PRO A 183 -25.28 -4.47 -17.91
C PRO A 183 -26.36 -3.76 -17.11
N VAL A 184 -26.95 -2.72 -17.69
CA VAL A 184 -28.01 -1.92 -17.02
C VAL A 184 -29.24 -2.79 -16.75
N SER A 185 -29.54 -3.76 -17.63
CA SER A 185 -30.66 -4.69 -17.47
C SER A 185 -30.63 -5.48 -16.15
N LEU A 186 -29.45 -5.82 -15.63
CA LEU A 186 -29.33 -6.50 -14.33
C LEU A 186 -29.73 -5.58 -13.16
N LEU A 187 -29.39 -4.29 -13.26
CA LEU A 187 -29.74 -3.30 -12.25
C LEU A 187 -31.24 -2.97 -12.31
N GLU A 188 -31.82 -2.95 -13.51
CA GLU A 188 -33.25 -2.75 -13.71
C GLU A 188 -34.06 -3.95 -13.21
N ALA A 189 -33.64 -5.16 -13.48
CA ALA A 189 -34.27 -6.38 -12.95
C ALA A 189 -34.30 -6.36 -11.42
N ALA A 190 -33.17 -6.05 -10.76
CA ALA A 190 -33.13 -5.94 -9.31
C ALA A 190 -34.11 -4.88 -8.77
N ARG A 191 -34.32 -3.76 -9.47
CA ARG A 191 -35.30 -2.73 -9.09
C ARG A 191 -36.73 -3.21 -9.25
N ILE A 192 -37.01 -3.98 -10.32
CA ILE A 192 -38.34 -4.59 -10.52
C ILE A 192 -38.66 -5.56 -9.38
N ASP A 193 -37.65 -6.30 -8.90
CA ASP A 193 -37.73 -7.20 -7.74
C ASP A 193 -37.82 -6.45 -6.39
N GLY A 194 -37.88 -5.10 -6.41
CA GLY A 194 -38.04 -4.28 -5.21
C GLY A 194 -36.72 -4.03 -4.44
N ALA A 195 -35.57 -4.36 -5.00
CA ALA A 195 -34.29 -4.12 -4.34
C ALA A 195 -33.96 -2.62 -4.26
N GLY A 196 -33.65 -2.15 -3.06
CA GLY A 196 -33.14 -0.79 -2.83
C GLY A 196 -31.73 -0.61 -3.41
N GLU A 197 -31.27 0.63 -3.48
CA GLU A 197 -29.97 0.98 -4.12
C GLU A 197 -28.77 0.29 -3.49
N LEU A 198 -28.70 0.23 -2.16
CA LEU A 198 -27.61 -0.45 -1.45
C LEU A 198 -27.69 -1.96 -1.64
N THR A 199 -28.86 -2.55 -1.63
CA THR A 199 -29.09 -3.97 -1.89
C THR A 199 -28.68 -4.34 -3.31
N THR A 200 -29.05 -3.53 -4.31
CA THR A 200 -28.64 -3.68 -5.71
C THR A 200 -27.11 -3.59 -5.84
N PHE A 201 -26.48 -2.66 -5.13
CA PHE A 201 -25.02 -2.56 -5.14
C PHE A 201 -24.37 -3.82 -4.56
N ILE A 202 -24.75 -4.25 -3.35
CA ILE A 202 -24.10 -5.35 -2.63
C ILE A 202 -24.34 -6.69 -3.33
N ASN A 203 -25.58 -6.96 -3.78
CA ASN A 203 -25.97 -8.29 -4.26
C ASN A 203 -25.82 -8.46 -5.79
N VAL A 204 -25.78 -7.37 -6.56
CA VAL A 204 -25.69 -7.43 -8.01
C VAL A 204 -24.39 -6.80 -8.52
N ALA A 205 -24.16 -5.52 -8.22
CA ALA A 205 -23.04 -4.80 -8.79
C ALA A 205 -21.69 -5.26 -8.22
N PHE A 206 -21.56 -5.32 -6.92
CA PHE A 206 -20.29 -5.64 -6.24
C PHE A 206 -19.75 -7.04 -6.58
N PRO A 207 -20.55 -8.11 -6.64
CA PRO A 207 -20.06 -9.42 -7.06
C PRO A 207 -19.51 -9.48 -8.50
N ILE A 208 -19.97 -8.59 -9.38
CA ILE A 208 -19.52 -8.52 -10.77
C ILE A 208 -18.18 -7.80 -10.92
N ILE A 209 -17.91 -6.81 -10.05
CA ILE A 209 -16.72 -5.95 -10.13
C ILE A 209 -15.60 -6.33 -9.17
N ARG A 210 -15.79 -7.35 -8.35
CA ARG A 210 -14.78 -7.82 -7.39
C ARG A 210 -13.66 -8.65 -8.06
#